data_9abbc59d32a29268a48ca64da02ff80c
#
_entry.id   9abbc59d32a29268a48ca64da02ff80c
#
_cell.length_a   1.000
_cell.length_b   1.000
_cell.length_c   1.000
_cell.angle_alpha   90.00
_cell.angle_beta   90.00
_cell.angle_gamma   90.00
#
_symmetry.space_group_name_H-M   'P 1'
#
loop_
_entity.id
_entity.type
_entity.pdbx_description
1 polymer ?
#
loop_
_entity_poly.entity_id
_entity_poly.type
_entity_poly.pdbx_seq_one_letter_code
_entity_poly.pdbx_strand_id
1 'polypeptide(L)'
;VRDEKPMEEENTYRTLVSSHIDCVYKNCFAKDEDELCWKGTFDNSATNAAVIDLMLRGELDESVLVAFTGDEEKDSAGAIEIMQMLGRMECLVGKALVLDVTNEGWEDEAAFSIENDHGFDIITGYHIVELLQASGTSCVFVHEAEPDETWEYSKGSSSDLPGIPCLSLCLPVCGNMHGDDGVLLRKSSVIPYEDILRKLANAVF
;
A
#
# COMPACT_ATOMS: atom_id res chain seq x y z
N VAL A 1 36.75 -19.29 14.07
CA VAL A 1 35.32 -19.57 14.03
C VAL A 1 34.68 -18.47 14.88
N ARG A 2 34.06 -17.50 14.25
CA ARG A 2 33.20 -16.52 14.95
C ARG A 2 31.89 -17.25 15.22
N ASP A 3 31.49 -17.35 16.47
CA ASP A 3 30.17 -17.75 16.87
C ASP A 3 29.20 -16.69 16.30
N GLU A 4 28.51 -17.01 15.20
CA GLU A 4 27.38 -16.23 14.74
C GLU A 4 26.29 -16.41 15.79
N LYS A 5 26.02 -15.38 16.59
CA LYS A 5 24.80 -15.31 17.38
C LYS A 5 23.63 -15.46 16.39
N PRO A 6 22.65 -16.34 16.69
CA PRO A 6 21.41 -16.32 15.92
C PRO A 6 20.84 -14.91 16.02
N MET A 7 20.48 -14.32 14.88
CA MET A 7 19.74 -13.06 14.85
C MET A 7 18.50 -13.25 15.72
N GLU A 8 18.37 -12.42 16.72
CA GLU A 8 17.20 -12.44 17.60
C GLU A 8 15.96 -12.16 16.72
N GLU A 9 14.92 -12.99 16.84
CA GLU A 9 13.64 -12.90 16.12
C GLU A 9 12.90 -11.55 16.36
N GLU A 10 13.43 -10.70 17.25
CA GLU A 10 12.79 -9.47 17.73
C GLU A 10 12.66 -8.34 16.69
N ASN A 11 13.39 -8.37 15.56
CA ASN A 11 13.39 -7.30 14.56
C ASN A 11 12.95 -7.78 13.18
N THR A 12 11.99 -8.70 13.11
CA THR A 12 11.49 -9.19 11.82
C THR A 12 9.99 -8.93 11.71
N TYR A 13 9.60 -8.20 10.67
CA TYR A 13 8.20 -8.00 10.32
C TYR A 13 7.87 -8.74 9.04
N ARG A 14 6.66 -9.29 8.96
CA ARG A 14 6.18 -9.98 7.77
C ARG A 14 5.83 -9.01 6.67
N THR A 15 5.17 -7.92 7.03
CA THR A 15 4.65 -6.95 6.08
C THR A 15 4.88 -5.53 6.57
N LEU A 16 5.32 -4.66 5.68
CA LEU A 16 5.22 -3.22 5.80
C LEU A 16 3.99 -2.76 5.01
N VAL A 17 3.10 -2.04 5.64
CA VAL A 17 2.02 -1.29 4.98
C VAL A 17 2.43 0.17 4.97
N SER A 18 2.69 0.72 3.80
CA SER A 18 3.07 2.13 3.59
C SER A 18 1.93 2.91 2.96
N SER A 19 1.65 4.09 3.49
CA SER A 19 0.64 4.98 2.94
C SER A 19 1.05 6.43 3.20
N HIS A 20 1.11 7.27 2.16
CA HIS A 20 1.52 8.65 2.35
C HIS A 20 0.41 9.51 2.96
N ILE A 21 0.80 10.57 3.69
CA ILE A 21 -0.11 11.48 4.39
C ILE A 21 -0.01 12.92 3.90
N ASP A 22 0.98 13.22 3.08
CA ASP A 22 1.05 14.52 2.41
C ASP A 22 0.04 14.60 1.27
N CYS A 23 -0.22 15.78 0.80
CA CYS A 23 -1.13 16.03 -0.32
C CYS A 23 -0.81 17.37 -0.97
N VAL A 24 -1.22 17.54 -2.21
CA VAL A 24 -1.07 18.79 -2.97
C VAL A 24 -2.26 19.74 -2.84
N TYR A 25 -3.32 19.33 -2.17
CA TYR A 25 -4.57 20.09 -2.08
C TYR A 25 -4.44 21.33 -1.19
N LYS A 26 -5.08 22.42 -1.61
CA LYS A 26 -5.23 23.62 -0.76
C LYS A 26 -6.29 23.46 0.30
N ASN A 27 -7.34 22.67 0.00
CA ASN A 27 -8.43 22.40 0.93
C ASN A 27 -8.81 20.94 0.84
N CYS A 28 -8.84 20.24 1.97
CA CYS A 28 -9.33 18.87 2.04
C CYS A 28 -10.83 18.87 2.32
N PHE A 29 -11.56 18.03 1.59
CA PHE A 29 -12.99 17.82 1.81
C PHE A 29 -13.41 16.42 1.41
N ALA A 30 -14.51 15.96 2.00
CA ALA A 30 -15.24 14.78 1.56
C ALA A 30 -16.74 15.03 1.75
N LYS A 31 -17.56 14.62 0.82
CA LYS A 31 -19.01 14.76 0.87
C LYS A 31 -19.71 13.60 0.15
N ASP A 32 -20.94 13.33 0.50
CA ASP A 32 -21.82 12.51 -0.33
C ASP A 32 -22.11 13.25 -1.64
N GLU A 33 -21.79 12.61 -2.77
CA GLU A 33 -22.15 13.14 -4.09
C GLU A 33 -23.51 12.59 -4.51
N ASP A 34 -23.67 11.28 -4.35
CA ASP A 34 -24.93 10.56 -4.61
C ASP A 34 -25.01 9.27 -3.77
N GLU A 35 -25.95 8.38 -4.09
CA GLU A 35 -26.10 7.09 -3.41
C GLU A 35 -24.92 6.14 -3.61
N LEU A 36 -24.17 6.28 -4.71
CA LEU A 36 -23.11 5.36 -5.14
C LEU A 36 -21.72 5.88 -4.82
N CYS A 37 -21.52 7.19 -4.80
CA CYS A 37 -20.21 7.81 -4.71
C CYS A 37 -20.10 8.86 -3.61
N TRP A 38 -18.91 8.93 -3.05
CA TRP A 38 -18.40 10.13 -2.39
C TRP A 38 -17.61 10.98 -3.37
N LYS A 39 -17.55 12.28 -3.13
CA LYS A 39 -16.64 13.21 -3.79
C LYS A 39 -15.73 13.86 -2.76
N GLY A 40 -14.43 13.89 -3.04
CA GLY A 40 -13.47 14.47 -2.11
C GLY A 40 -12.04 14.46 -2.61
N THR A 41 -11.17 14.98 -1.75
CA THR A 41 -9.72 14.96 -1.91
C THR A 41 -9.21 13.69 -1.22
N PHE A 42 -9.21 12.57 -1.94
CA PHE A 42 -8.99 11.24 -1.37
C PHE A 42 -7.54 10.74 -1.45
N ASP A 43 -6.69 11.44 -2.15
CA ASP A 43 -5.29 11.16 -2.27
C ASP A 43 -4.50 11.74 -1.07
N ASN A 44 -4.00 10.95 -0.13
CA ASN A 44 -4.20 9.53 0.03
C ASN A 44 -5.09 9.23 1.27
N SER A 45 -5.99 10.13 1.61
CA SER A 45 -6.80 10.05 2.83
C SER A 45 -7.75 8.84 2.87
N ALA A 46 -8.20 8.34 1.70
CA ALA A 46 -9.11 7.20 1.65
C ALA A 46 -8.42 5.89 2.06
N THR A 47 -7.22 5.63 1.55
CA THR A 47 -6.43 4.46 1.91
C THR A 47 -5.89 4.55 3.33
N ASN A 48 -5.51 5.76 3.77
CA ASN A 48 -5.18 6.03 5.17
C ASN A 48 -6.33 5.67 6.11
N ALA A 49 -7.56 6.01 5.74
CA ALA A 49 -8.73 5.66 6.56
C ALA A 49 -8.92 4.14 6.67
N ALA A 50 -8.73 3.39 5.58
CA ALA A 50 -8.83 1.94 5.59
C ALA A 50 -7.81 1.27 6.52
N VAL A 51 -6.53 1.67 6.44
CA VAL A 51 -5.50 1.08 7.32
C VAL A 51 -5.71 1.48 8.77
N ILE A 52 -6.11 2.73 9.04
CA ILE A 52 -6.41 3.20 10.40
C ILE A 52 -7.59 2.42 11.00
N ASP A 53 -8.64 2.16 10.22
CA ASP A 53 -9.79 1.39 10.70
C ASP A 53 -9.39 -0.05 11.05
N LEU A 54 -8.58 -0.72 10.22
CA LEU A 54 -8.02 -2.04 10.53
C LEU A 54 -7.17 -2.03 11.81
N MET A 55 -6.35 -1.00 12.01
CA MET A 55 -5.56 -0.83 13.23
C MET A 55 -6.45 -0.67 14.47
N LEU A 56 -7.47 0.19 14.38
CA LEU A 56 -8.39 0.44 15.49
C LEU A 56 -9.22 -0.79 15.87
N ARG A 57 -9.55 -1.64 14.88
CA ARG A 57 -10.25 -2.92 15.11
C ARG A 57 -9.30 -4.05 15.57
N GLY A 58 -7.99 -3.83 15.55
CA GLY A 58 -7.00 -4.85 15.90
C GLY A 58 -6.98 -6.01 14.90
N GLU A 59 -7.22 -5.73 13.62
CA GLU A 59 -7.31 -6.72 12.55
C GLU A 59 -5.99 -6.88 11.74
N LEU A 60 -4.95 -6.14 12.11
CA LEU A 60 -3.59 -6.33 11.63
C LEU A 60 -2.78 -7.12 12.66
N ASP A 61 -2.06 -8.13 12.20
CA ASP A 61 -1.19 -8.95 13.05
C ASP A 61 -0.03 -8.13 13.64
N GLU A 62 0.52 -8.55 14.77
CA GLU A 62 1.68 -7.91 15.41
C GLU A 62 2.94 -7.91 14.51
N SER A 63 2.98 -8.77 13.49
CA SER A 63 4.04 -8.83 12.49
C SER A 63 3.84 -7.87 11.31
N VAL A 64 2.82 -7.01 11.36
CA VAL A 64 2.57 -5.95 10.37
C VAL A 64 3.07 -4.63 10.91
N LEU A 65 4.02 -4.02 10.21
CA LEU A 65 4.49 -2.67 10.46
C LEU A 65 3.68 -1.71 9.59
N VAL A 66 3.14 -0.65 10.17
CA VAL A 66 2.45 0.41 9.42
C VAL A 66 3.32 1.66 9.43
N ALA A 67 3.56 2.23 8.27
CA ALA A 67 4.27 3.49 8.09
C ALA A 67 3.36 4.50 7.37
N PHE A 68 3.26 5.68 7.96
CA PHE A 68 2.69 6.84 7.29
C PHE A 68 3.84 7.71 6.80
N THR A 69 3.97 7.84 5.49
CA THR A 69 5.07 8.54 4.82
C THR A 69 4.69 9.97 4.46
N GLY A 70 5.66 10.79 4.17
CA GLY A 70 5.49 12.14 3.68
C GLY A 70 6.35 12.39 2.44
N ASP A 71 6.12 13.52 1.78
CA ASP A 71 6.82 13.94 0.56
C ASP A 71 6.74 12.91 -0.60
N GLU A 72 5.67 12.07 -0.64
CA GLU A 72 5.39 11.19 -1.77
C GLU A 72 5.18 12.01 -3.02
N GLU A 73 4.36 13.04 -2.94
CA GLU A 73 3.95 13.97 -4.00
C GLU A 73 5.11 14.76 -4.67
N LYS A 74 6.34 14.54 -4.21
CA LYS A 74 7.54 15.21 -4.74
C LYS A 74 8.58 14.22 -5.21
N ASP A 75 9.09 13.39 -4.31
CA ASP A 75 10.26 12.54 -4.55
C ASP A 75 10.27 11.26 -3.69
N SER A 76 9.15 10.89 -3.08
CA SER A 76 9.01 9.71 -2.20
C SER A 76 10.03 9.67 -1.05
N ALA A 77 10.42 10.85 -0.53
CA ALA A 77 11.46 10.96 0.50
C ALA A 77 11.10 10.18 1.77
N GLY A 78 9.80 10.09 2.11
CA GLY A 78 9.31 9.31 3.24
C GLY A 78 9.63 7.83 3.13
N ALA A 79 9.43 7.22 1.97
CA ALA A 79 9.77 5.82 1.72
C ALA A 79 11.30 5.59 1.85
N ILE A 80 12.11 6.52 1.34
CA ILE A 80 13.58 6.47 1.49
C ILE A 80 13.97 6.53 2.98
N GLU A 81 13.34 7.40 3.77
CA GLU A 81 13.61 7.50 5.21
C GLU A 81 13.20 6.24 5.97
N ILE A 82 12.07 5.62 5.64
CA ILE A 82 11.64 4.33 6.20
C ILE A 82 12.69 3.25 5.92
N MET A 83 13.16 3.12 4.67
CA MET A 83 14.21 2.16 4.33
C MET A 83 15.50 2.39 5.12
N GLN A 84 15.92 3.64 5.28
CA GLN A 84 17.08 3.99 6.09
C GLN A 84 16.87 3.67 7.58
N MET A 85 15.67 3.89 8.11
CA MET A 85 15.33 3.57 9.49
C MET A 85 15.37 2.05 9.72
N LEU A 86 14.76 1.26 8.84
CA LEU A 86 14.79 -0.20 8.90
C LEU A 86 16.25 -0.71 8.89
N GLY A 87 17.11 -0.13 8.04
CA GLY A 87 18.54 -0.47 8.01
C GLY A 87 19.27 -0.14 9.31
N ARG A 88 19.02 1.04 9.90
CA ARG A 88 19.64 1.42 11.19
C ARG A 88 19.18 0.53 12.35
N MET A 89 17.96 0.04 12.29
CA MET A 89 17.37 -0.85 13.31
C MET A 89 17.71 -2.32 13.07
N GLU A 90 18.41 -2.64 12.00
CA GLU A 90 18.65 -4.02 11.56
C GLU A 90 17.35 -4.82 11.44
N CYS A 91 16.29 -4.15 10.96
CA CYS A 91 14.95 -4.68 10.87
C CYS A 91 14.70 -5.27 9.50
N LEU A 92 14.28 -6.53 9.44
CA LEU A 92 13.92 -7.21 8.20
C LEU A 92 12.41 -7.16 7.97
N VAL A 93 12.04 -6.95 6.71
CA VAL A 93 10.64 -6.94 6.27
C VAL A 93 10.49 -7.90 5.10
N GLY A 94 9.50 -8.79 5.18
CA GLY A 94 9.27 -9.81 4.16
C GLY A 94 8.67 -9.28 2.87
N LYS A 95 7.76 -8.31 2.96
CA LYS A 95 7.12 -7.63 1.82
C LYS A 95 6.60 -6.26 2.20
N ALA A 96 6.38 -5.40 1.21
CA ALA A 96 5.71 -4.11 1.40
C ALA A 96 4.43 -4.01 0.55
N LEU A 97 3.41 -3.43 1.13
CA LEU A 97 2.19 -2.99 0.45
C LEU A 97 2.17 -1.46 0.48
N VAL A 98 2.27 -0.85 -0.67
CA VAL A 98 2.12 0.60 -0.83
C VAL A 98 0.67 0.89 -1.14
N LEU A 99 0.05 1.76 -0.37
CA LEU A 99 -1.36 2.08 -0.54
C LEU A 99 -1.50 3.43 -1.23
N ASP A 100 -2.34 3.49 -2.25
CA ASP A 100 -2.60 4.71 -2.97
C ASP A 100 -4.00 4.74 -3.58
N VAL A 101 -4.37 5.85 -4.21
CA VAL A 101 -5.53 5.96 -5.09
C VAL A 101 -5.08 6.00 -6.55
N THR A 102 -5.95 5.63 -7.47
CA THR A 102 -5.62 5.56 -8.90
C THR A 102 -6.86 5.80 -9.76
N ASN A 103 -6.66 6.25 -11.00
CA ASN A 103 -7.74 6.24 -11.99
C ASN A 103 -7.91 4.87 -12.66
N GLU A 104 -6.94 3.97 -12.49
CA GLU A 104 -6.98 2.64 -13.09
C GLU A 104 -8.08 1.77 -12.43
N GLY A 105 -8.72 0.95 -13.24
CA GLY A 105 -9.82 0.09 -12.79
C GLY A 105 -11.16 0.79 -12.56
N TRP A 106 -11.24 2.12 -12.70
CA TRP A 106 -12.52 2.81 -12.57
C TRP A 106 -13.52 2.37 -13.63
N GLU A 107 -13.14 2.37 -14.90
CA GLU A 107 -14.02 1.96 -16.00
C GLU A 107 -14.38 0.47 -15.96
N ASP A 108 -13.55 -0.35 -15.33
CA ASP A 108 -13.75 -1.80 -15.14
C ASP A 108 -14.64 -2.11 -13.93
N GLU A 109 -15.10 -1.11 -13.20
CA GLU A 109 -15.83 -1.27 -11.93
C GLU A 109 -15.05 -2.12 -10.91
N ALA A 110 -13.71 -2.07 -10.97
CA ALA A 110 -12.86 -2.77 -10.04
C ALA A 110 -12.97 -2.17 -8.63
N ALA A 111 -12.91 -3.01 -7.62
CA ALA A 111 -12.89 -2.57 -6.24
C ALA A 111 -11.50 -2.11 -5.80
N PHE A 112 -10.45 -2.63 -6.44
CA PHE A 112 -9.06 -2.25 -6.24
C PHE A 112 -8.23 -2.58 -7.47
N SER A 113 -7.02 -1.99 -7.56
CA SER A 113 -5.99 -2.41 -8.51
C SER A 113 -4.75 -2.90 -7.78
N ILE A 114 -3.98 -3.74 -8.48
CA ILE A 114 -2.62 -4.13 -8.09
C ILE A 114 -1.69 -3.54 -9.14
N GLU A 115 -0.75 -2.74 -8.68
CA GLU A 115 0.15 -1.98 -9.55
C GLU A 115 1.60 -2.19 -9.10
N ASN A 116 2.55 -1.92 -9.98
CA ASN A 116 3.98 -1.82 -9.65
C ASN A 116 4.52 -2.97 -8.78
N ASP A 117 4.26 -4.23 -9.19
CA ASP A 117 4.79 -5.39 -8.49
C ASP A 117 6.30 -5.56 -8.73
N HIS A 118 7.07 -5.58 -7.66
CA HIS A 118 8.52 -5.67 -7.70
C HIS A 118 9.06 -6.76 -6.76
N GLY A 119 9.99 -7.54 -7.26
CA GLY A 119 10.84 -8.41 -6.44
C GLY A 119 10.19 -9.67 -5.89
N PHE A 120 8.93 -9.95 -6.17
CA PHE A 120 8.30 -11.20 -5.78
C PHE A 120 8.84 -12.38 -6.60
N ASP A 121 9.14 -13.49 -5.93
CA ASP A 121 9.38 -14.74 -6.63
C ASP A 121 8.07 -15.31 -7.20
N ILE A 122 8.21 -16.25 -8.14
CA ILE A 122 7.06 -16.83 -8.86
C ILE A 122 6.07 -17.51 -7.91
N ILE A 123 6.53 -18.12 -6.83
CA ILE A 123 5.68 -18.87 -5.89
C ILE A 123 4.84 -17.88 -5.07
N THR A 124 5.49 -16.85 -4.52
CA THR A 124 4.82 -15.78 -3.79
C THR A 124 3.81 -15.05 -4.67
N GLY A 125 4.20 -14.70 -5.91
CA GLY A 125 3.28 -14.09 -6.87
C GLY A 125 2.05 -14.96 -7.16
N TYR A 126 2.23 -16.29 -7.29
CA TYR A 126 1.12 -17.22 -7.46
C TYR A 126 0.18 -17.22 -6.25
N HIS A 127 0.70 -17.26 -5.04
CA HIS A 127 -0.12 -17.22 -3.82
C HIS A 127 -0.89 -15.91 -3.66
N ILE A 128 -0.29 -14.77 -4.05
CA ILE A 128 -1.00 -13.48 -4.11
C ILE A 128 -2.20 -13.60 -5.06
N VAL A 129 -1.99 -14.11 -6.27
CA VAL A 129 -3.07 -14.29 -7.26
C VAL A 129 -4.16 -15.24 -6.74
N GLU A 130 -3.80 -16.35 -6.11
CA GLU A 130 -4.78 -17.27 -5.50
C GLU A 130 -5.62 -16.58 -4.42
N LEU A 131 -4.98 -15.77 -3.55
CA LEU A 131 -5.66 -15.02 -2.50
C LEU A 131 -6.63 -14.00 -3.10
N LEU A 132 -6.22 -13.28 -4.15
CA LEU A 132 -7.06 -12.33 -4.87
C LEU A 132 -8.26 -13.01 -5.52
N GLN A 133 -8.04 -14.14 -6.20
CA GLN A 133 -9.12 -14.92 -6.81
C GLN A 133 -10.10 -15.48 -5.76
N ALA A 134 -9.58 -15.97 -4.64
CA ALA A 134 -10.41 -16.47 -3.55
C ALA A 134 -11.25 -15.39 -2.88
N SER A 135 -10.86 -14.12 -2.98
CA SER A 135 -11.67 -13.00 -2.47
C SER A 135 -12.99 -12.84 -3.21
N GLY A 136 -13.04 -13.27 -4.49
CA GLY A 136 -14.20 -13.09 -5.36
C GLY A 136 -14.47 -11.62 -5.73
N THR A 137 -13.55 -10.73 -5.43
CA THR A 137 -13.67 -9.29 -5.63
C THR A 137 -13.08 -8.90 -6.98
N SER A 138 -13.75 -8.00 -7.70
CA SER A 138 -13.25 -7.45 -8.97
C SER A 138 -11.99 -6.65 -8.75
N CYS A 139 -10.91 -6.97 -9.48
CA CYS A 139 -9.67 -6.23 -9.45
C CYS A 139 -9.05 -6.15 -10.85
N VAL A 140 -8.19 -5.16 -11.05
CA VAL A 140 -7.35 -5.04 -12.24
C VAL A 140 -5.87 -5.12 -11.85
N PHE A 141 -5.06 -5.61 -12.80
CA PHE A 141 -3.61 -5.59 -12.69
C PHE A 141 -3.08 -4.58 -13.71
N VAL A 142 -2.29 -3.63 -13.23
CA VAL A 142 -1.67 -2.58 -14.06
C VAL A 142 -0.18 -2.84 -14.13
N HIS A 143 0.28 -3.32 -15.27
CA HIS A 143 1.65 -3.81 -15.42
C HIS A 143 2.69 -2.70 -15.58
N GLU A 144 2.32 -1.55 -16.11
CA GLU A 144 3.22 -0.42 -16.35
C GLU A 144 2.58 0.86 -15.78
N ALA A 145 2.36 0.88 -14.47
CA ALA A 145 1.87 2.06 -13.77
C ALA A 145 2.97 3.13 -13.63
N GLU A 146 2.59 4.35 -13.32
CA GLU A 146 3.54 5.41 -12.97
C GLU A 146 4.39 4.96 -11.75
N PRO A 147 5.67 5.31 -11.71
CA PRO A 147 6.52 5.01 -10.56
C PRO A 147 5.98 5.64 -9.27
N ASP A 148 6.00 4.86 -8.20
CA ASP A 148 5.56 5.24 -6.87
C ASP A 148 6.58 4.84 -5.79
N GLU A 149 6.21 4.87 -4.52
CA GLU A 149 7.05 4.47 -3.38
C GLU A 149 7.57 3.02 -3.48
N THR A 150 6.91 2.12 -4.25
CA THR A 150 7.39 0.73 -4.44
C THR A 150 8.78 0.68 -5.04
N TRP A 151 9.11 1.66 -5.89
CA TRP A 151 10.45 1.74 -6.46
C TRP A 151 11.52 1.95 -5.40
N GLU A 152 11.25 2.74 -4.36
CA GLU A 152 12.19 2.99 -3.27
C GLU A 152 12.34 1.77 -2.36
N TYR A 153 11.25 1.07 -2.05
CA TYR A 153 11.28 -0.16 -1.27
C TYR A 153 11.99 -1.29 -2.02
N SER A 154 11.78 -1.42 -3.32
CA SER A 154 12.36 -2.51 -4.12
C SER A 154 13.87 -2.40 -4.34
N LYS A 155 14.41 -1.20 -4.35
CA LYS A 155 15.86 -0.97 -4.54
C LYS A 155 16.72 -1.35 -3.33
N GLY A 156 16.16 -1.25 -2.14
CA GLY A 156 16.94 -1.26 -0.90
C GLY A 156 17.67 0.06 -0.64
N SER A 157 18.08 0.30 0.59
CA SER A 157 18.67 1.60 0.99
C SER A 157 20.18 1.68 0.82
N SER A 158 20.87 0.58 0.63
CA SER A 158 22.33 0.49 0.41
C SER A 158 22.77 -0.98 0.34
N SER A 159 24.10 -1.22 0.31
CA SER A 159 24.69 -2.57 0.34
C SER A 159 24.24 -3.45 1.52
N ASP A 160 23.66 -2.89 2.55
CA ASP A 160 23.42 -3.56 3.83
C ASP A 160 21.94 -3.92 4.07
N LEU A 161 21.00 -3.32 3.33
CA LEU A 161 19.59 -3.69 3.37
C LEU A 161 19.10 -4.04 1.96
N PRO A 162 18.74 -5.31 1.71
CA PRO A 162 18.20 -5.72 0.42
C PRO A 162 16.86 -5.03 0.14
N GLY A 163 16.50 -4.94 -1.13
CA GLY A 163 15.19 -4.49 -1.54
C GLY A 163 14.09 -5.37 -0.96
N ILE A 164 12.96 -4.77 -0.65
CA ILE A 164 11.79 -5.45 -0.12
C ILE A 164 10.85 -5.77 -1.30
N PRO A 165 10.42 -7.03 -1.49
CA PRO A 165 9.37 -7.33 -2.46
C PRO A 165 8.11 -6.52 -2.16
N CYS A 166 7.58 -5.81 -3.14
CA CYS A 166 6.49 -4.87 -2.90
C CYS A 166 5.52 -4.79 -4.08
N LEU A 167 4.32 -4.33 -3.79
CA LEU A 167 3.30 -3.99 -4.76
C LEU A 167 2.49 -2.80 -4.26
N SER A 168 1.88 -2.06 -5.18
CA SER A 168 0.88 -1.05 -4.85
C SER A 168 -0.50 -1.69 -4.83
N LEU A 169 -1.24 -1.43 -3.76
CA LEU A 169 -2.66 -1.75 -3.63
C LEU A 169 -3.43 -0.44 -3.68
N CYS A 170 -4.02 -0.16 -4.84
CA CYS A 170 -4.63 1.13 -5.09
C CYS A 170 -6.16 1.07 -5.07
N LEU A 171 -6.78 2.16 -4.62
CA LEU A 171 -8.23 2.31 -4.56
C LEU A 171 -8.69 3.14 -5.78
N PRO A 172 -9.52 2.59 -6.70
CA PRO A 172 -9.96 3.27 -7.89
C PRO A 172 -10.82 4.50 -7.59
N VAL A 173 -10.42 5.62 -8.18
CA VAL A 173 -11.13 6.89 -8.15
C VAL A 173 -11.33 7.45 -9.56
N CYS A 174 -12.18 8.45 -9.73
CA CYS A 174 -12.39 9.10 -11.03
C CYS A 174 -12.25 10.61 -10.92
N GLY A 175 -11.36 11.14 -11.71
CA GLY A 175 -11.14 12.58 -11.80
C GLY A 175 -9.67 12.96 -11.79
N ASN A 176 -9.39 14.24 -11.58
CA ASN A 176 -8.03 14.72 -11.41
C ASN A 176 -7.60 14.56 -9.95
N MET A 177 -6.76 13.57 -9.66
CA MET A 177 -6.32 13.24 -8.30
C MET A 177 -5.65 14.42 -7.60
N HIS A 178 -4.92 15.25 -8.33
CA HIS A 178 -4.24 16.44 -7.79
C HIS A 178 -5.06 17.73 -7.96
N GLY A 179 -6.35 17.61 -8.27
CA GLY A 179 -7.23 18.75 -8.48
C GLY A 179 -7.99 19.18 -7.22
N ASP A 180 -8.08 20.49 -6.96
CA ASP A 180 -8.85 21.05 -5.84
C ASP A 180 -10.37 20.70 -5.90
N ASP A 181 -10.88 20.26 -7.06
CA ASP A 181 -12.27 19.83 -7.24
C ASP A 181 -12.55 18.42 -6.69
N GLY A 182 -11.49 17.69 -6.32
CA GLY A 182 -11.55 16.32 -5.82
C GLY A 182 -11.99 15.30 -6.87
N VAL A 183 -11.98 14.05 -6.45
CA VAL A 183 -12.31 12.87 -7.26
C VAL A 183 -13.56 12.17 -6.74
N LEU A 184 -14.14 11.30 -7.55
CA LEU A 184 -15.22 10.40 -7.15
C LEU A 184 -14.63 9.09 -6.63
N LEU A 185 -15.14 8.60 -5.51
CA LEU A 185 -14.83 7.31 -4.92
C LEU A 185 -16.10 6.49 -4.78
N ARG A 186 -16.13 5.26 -5.31
CA ARG A 186 -17.25 4.35 -5.13
C ARG A 186 -17.36 3.87 -3.68
N LYS A 187 -18.52 4.05 -3.08
CA LYS A 187 -18.80 3.54 -1.72
C LYS A 187 -18.68 2.02 -1.64
N SER A 188 -19.06 1.33 -2.72
CA SER A 188 -18.99 -0.14 -2.82
C SER A 188 -17.57 -0.71 -2.87
N SER A 189 -16.56 0.10 -3.21
CA SER A 189 -15.16 -0.36 -3.29
C SER A 189 -14.47 -0.39 -1.92
N VAL A 190 -14.92 0.40 -0.95
CA VAL A 190 -14.20 0.62 0.32
C VAL A 190 -14.07 -0.66 1.14
N ILE A 191 -15.18 -1.36 1.40
CA ILE A 191 -15.17 -2.59 2.20
C ILE A 191 -14.36 -3.71 1.52
N PRO A 192 -14.53 -3.98 0.21
CA PRO A 192 -13.69 -4.95 -0.49
C PRO A 192 -12.20 -4.59 -0.50
N TYR A 193 -11.87 -3.31 -0.66
CA TYR A 193 -10.49 -2.82 -0.56
C TYR A 193 -9.89 -3.10 0.81
N GLU A 194 -10.61 -2.76 1.86
CA GLU A 194 -10.19 -2.99 3.25
C GLU A 194 -10.03 -4.48 3.56
N ASP A 195 -10.94 -5.33 3.09
CA ASP A 195 -10.85 -6.78 3.27
C ASP A 195 -9.62 -7.38 2.56
N ILE A 196 -9.29 -6.92 1.34
CA ILE A 196 -8.11 -7.39 0.63
C ILE A 196 -6.82 -6.86 1.25
N LEU A 197 -6.80 -5.60 1.70
CA LEU A 197 -5.66 -5.04 2.44
C LEU A 197 -5.36 -5.88 3.68
N ARG A 198 -6.37 -6.18 4.49
CA ARG A 198 -6.24 -7.03 5.68
C ARG A 198 -5.69 -8.41 5.34
N LYS A 199 -6.23 -9.05 4.30
CA LYS A 199 -5.78 -10.38 3.86
C LYS A 199 -4.34 -10.37 3.39
N LEU A 200 -3.95 -9.41 2.54
CA LEU A 200 -2.58 -9.31 2.03
C LEU A 200 -1.59 -8.94 3.13
N ALA A 201 -1.95 -8.03 4.03
CA ALA A 201 -1.08 -7.62 5.13
C ALA A 201 -0.78 -8.79 6.08
N ASN A 202 -1.78 -9.59 6.43
CA ASN A 202 -1.63 -10.71 7.37
C ASN A 202 -1.17 -12.02 6.71
N ALA A 203 -1.11 -12.09 5.37
CA ALA A 203 -0.76 -13.31 4.67
C ALA A 203 0.68 -13.75 4.92
N VAL A 204 0.87 -15.05 5.10
CA VAL A 204 2.16 -15.74 5.15
C VAL A 204 2.37 -16.39 3.79
N PHE A 205 3.38 -15.97 3.07
CA PHE A 205 3.78 -16.54 1.80
C PHE A 205 5.15 -17.21 1.93
#